data_2cec445054156a8607c138baea4c2d7c
#
_entry.id   2cec445054156a8607c138baea4c2d7c
#
_cell.length_a   1.000
_cell.length_b   1.000
_cell.length_c   1.000
_cell.angle_alpha   90.00
_cell.angle_beta   90.00
_cell.angle_gamma   90.00
#
_symmetry.space_group_name_H-M   'P 1'
#
loop_
_entity.id
_entity.type
_entity.pdbx_description
1 polymer ?
#
loop_
_entity_poly.entity_id
_entity_poly.type
_entity_poly.pdbx_seq_one_letter_code
_entity_poly.pdbx_strand_id
1 'polypeptide(L)'
;MFLYFFYLFILPTHMRRVHCWTVNNFLMTGPKAFLTYAGSVQVGAQSGIHECKHQFAWERWNCPENTLQLSTHNGLRSATRQTSFVHGISAAGVMYTLTKNCSMGDFDNCGCDDSRIGQTGGRGWIWGGCSDNVAFGEEISKQFVDALEGGQDSRAAVNLHNNEAGRLAIKATMRRACKCHGVSGSCSIQTCWMQLADFREVGNYLKMKYEHAKKLDMDKKPARSGNSADNRGAIALAFRSIARTELVYLEDSPDYCLKNRSLGFQGTEGRECLKGNKNMSLWERKSCRRLCYECGLRVVEKRIEVVSSCNCKFHWCCTVKCDKCTQVVTKYYCARKQGGRKPHNKTKRRHRAQRH
;
A
#
# COMPACT_ATOMS: atom_id res chain seq x y z
N MET A 1 -40.34 28.48 -32.19
CA MET A 1 -39.28 27.54 -32.59
C MET A 1 -37.89 28.05 -32.20
N PHE A 2 -37.66 28.34 -30.88
CA PHE A 2 -36.39 28.89 -30.38
C PHE A 2 -36.18 28.64 -28.87
N LEU A 3 -36.62 27.49 -28.34
CA LEU A 3 -36.52 27.18 -26.90
C LEU A 3 -35.98 25.75 -26.58
N TYR A 4 -35.32 25.08 -27.52
CA TYR A 4 -34.81 23.71 -27.32
C TYR A 4 -33.27 23.56 -27.38
N PHE A 5 -32.51 24.68 -27.42
CA PHE A 5 -31.06 24.62 -27.57
C PHE A 5 -30.28 24.98 -26.30
N PHE A 6 -30.94 25.24 -25.17
CA PHE A 6 -30.23 25.68 -23.94
C PHE A 6 -30.08 24.61 -22.83
N TYR A 7 -30.54 23.38 -23.08
CA TYR A 7 -30.45 22.31 -22.05
C TYR A 7 -29.32 21.31 -22.25
N LEU A 8 -28.44 21.51 -23.23
CA LEU A 8 -27.33 20.56 -23.53
C LEU A 8 -25.95 21.00 -23.09
N PHE A 9 -25.82 22.10 -22.34
CA PHE A 9 -24.51 22.63 -21.96
C PHE A 9 -24.20 22.74 -20.44
N ILE A 10 -25.06 22.17 -19.57
CA ILE A 10 -24.84 22.30 -18.10
C ILE A 10 -24.51 20.96 -17.40
N LEU A 11 -24.11 19.94 -18.11
CA LEU A 11 -23.64 18.70 -17.50
C LEU A 11 -22.37 18.21 -18.18
N PRO A 12 -21.21 18.80 -17.86
CA PRO A 12 -20.03 17.98 -17.70
C PRO A 12 -18.96 18.54 -16.73
N THR A 13 -19.29 19.05 -15.57
CA THR A 13 -18.21 19.52 -14.67
C THR A 13 -17.93 18.62 -13.47
N HIS A 14 -18.74 17.59 -13.21
CA HIS A 14 -18.49 16.67 -12.10
C HIS A 14 -18.00 15.26 -12.50
N MET A 15 -17.82 14.98 -13.79
CA MET A 15 -17.38 13.66 -14.27
C MET A 15 -15.90 13.60 -14.66
N ARG A 16 -15.07 14.55 -14.23
CA ARG A 16 -13.64 14.63 -14.63
C ARG A 16 -12.65 14.00 -13.66
N ARG A 17 -13.04 13.12 -12.74
CA ARG A 17 -12.07 12.45 -11.85
C ARG A 17 -12.12 10.92 -11.83
N VAL A 18 -12.77 10.28 -12.78
CA VAL A 18 -12.82 8.80 -12.86
C VAL A 18 -12.09 8.26 -14.10
N HIS A 19 -11.18 9.01 -14.66
CA HIS A 19 -10.45 8.54 -15.84
C HIS A 19 -9.04 8.17 -15.50
N CYS A 20 -8.86 6.94 -15.00
CA CYS A 20 -7.53 6.39 -15.16
C CYS A 20 -7.37 4.89 -15.04
N TRP A 21 -8.41 4.14 -15.18
CA TRP A 21 -8.30 2.73 -15.53
C TRP A 21 -8.70 2.66 -16.99
N THR A 22 -7.74 2.36 -17.87
CA THR A 22 -7.93 2.46 -19.31
C THR A 22 -9.11 1.63 -19.79
N VAL A 23 -10.16 2.32 -20.14
CA VAL A 23 -11.36 1.79 -20.77
C VAL A 23 -11.03 0.96 -22.04
N ASN A 24 -9.86 1.16 -22.63
CA ASN A 24 -9.47 0.52 -23.89
C ASN A 24 -9.20 -0.99 -23.82
N ASN A 25 -8.67 -1.52 -22.69
CA ASN A 25 -8.57 -2.98 -22.52
C ASN A 25 -9.84 -3.63 -22.00
N PHE A 26 -10.76 -2.82 -21.50
CA PHE A 26 -12.00 -3.22 -20.88
C PHE A 26 -13.10 -3.57 -21.88
N LEU A 27 -13.09 -2.92 -23.04
CA LEU A 27 -14.10 -3.12 -24.08
C LEU A 27 -13.89 -4.41 -24.90
N MET A 28 -12.75 -5.08 -24.72
CA MET A 28 -12.38 -6.22 -25.58
C MET A 28 -12.82 -7.60 -25.05
N THR A 29 -13.28 -7.75 -23.80
CA THR A 29 -13.52 -9.06 -23.20
C THR A 29 -14.86 -9.24 -22.46
N GLY A 30 -15.90 -8.52 -22.87
CA GLY A 30 -17.26 -8.71 -22.34
C GLY A 30 -17.72 -7.65 -21.32
N PRO A 31 -18.52 -6.69 -21.77
CA PRO A 31 -18.72 -5.40 -21.07
C PRO A 31 -19.46 -5.48 -19.72
N LYS A 32 -20.39 -6.41 -19.54
CA LYS A 32 -21.24 -6.43 -18.33
C LYS A 32 -20.54 -6.98 -17.09
N ALA A 33 -19.79 -8.08 -17.23
CA ALA A 33 -19.13 -8.72 -16.09
C ALA A 33 -18.03 -7.82 -15.47
N PHE A 34 -17.27 -7.13 -16.32
CA PHE A 34 -16.25 -6.21 -15.86
C PHE A 34 -16.77 -4.99 -15.13
N LEU A 35 -17.89 -4.40 -15.56
CA LEU A 35 -18.50 -3.27 -14.88
C LEU A 35 -18.96 -3.65 -13.47
N THR A 36 -19.44 -4.87 -13.29
CA THR A 36 -19.84 -5.39 -11.98
C THR A 36 -18.69 -5.38 -10.98
N TYR A 37 -17.47 -5.73 -11.42
CA TYR A 37 -16.31 -5.82 -10.52
C TYR A 37 -15.54 -4.49 -10.38
N ALA A 38 -15.72 -3.54 -11.30
CA ALA A 38 -14.93 -2.29 -11.35
C ALA A 38 -15.01 -1.47 -10.05
N GLY A 39 -16.20 -1.39 -9.43
CA GLY A 39 -16.37 -0.74 -8.14
C GLY A 39 -15.54 -1.39 -7.04
N SER A 40 -15.57 -2.72 -6.97
CA SER A 40 -14.81 -3.49 -5.98
C SER A 40 -13.30 -3.40 -6.22
N VAL A 41 -12.86 -3.39 -7.46
CA VAL A 41 -11.45 -3.17 -7.85
C VAL A 41 -10.98 -1.79 -7.40
N GLN A 42 -11.79 -0.75 -7.60
CA GLN A 42 -11.48 0.61 -7.15
C GLN A 42 -11.36 0.69 -5.63
N VAL A 43 -12.32 0.14 -4.90
CA VAL A 43 -12.31 0.10 -3.41
C VAL A 43 -11.11 -0.70 -2.93
N GLY A 44 -10.80 -1.83 -3.55
CA GLY A 44 -9.64 -2.66 -3.22
C GLY A 44 -8.31 -1.93 -3.44
N ALA A 45 -8.15 -1.23 -4.56
CA ALA A 45 -6.98 -0.41 -4.83
C ALA A 45 -6.83 0.72 -3.80
N GLN A 46 -7.92 1.40 -3.44
CA GLN A 46 -7.92 2.42 -2.39
C GLN A 46 -7.54 1.85 -1.02
N SER A 47 -8.04 0.66 -0.69
CA SER A 47 -7.66 -0.04 0.56
C SER A 47 -6.16 -0.34 0.59
N GLY A 48 -5.57 -0.76 -0.54
CA GLY A 48 -4.13 -0.93 -0.70
C GLY A 48 -3.36 0.37 -0.46
N ILE A 49 -3.85 1.50 -1.00
CA ILE A 49 -3.27 2.83 -0.79
C ILE A 49 -3.31 3.23 0.68
N HIS A 50 -4.45 3.07 1.34
CA HIS A 50 -4.60 3.38 2.76
C HIS A 50 -3.66 2.55 3.62
N GLU A 51 -3.55 1.26 3.32
CA GLU A 51 -2.64 0.37 4.03
C GLU A 51 -1.17 0.73 3.78
N CYS A 52 -0.79 1.07 2.55
CA CYS A 52 0.54 1.56 2.24
C CYS A 52 0.90 2.81 3.05
N LYS A 53 0.03 3.81 3.09
CA LYS A 53 0.23 5.02 3.90
C LYS A 53 0.40 4.69 5.38
N HIS A 54 -0.36 3.73 5.90
CA HIS A 54 -0.21 3.30 7.29
C HIS A 54 1.13 2.64 7.56
N GLN A 55 1.52 1.67 6.72
CA GLN A 55 2.76 0.89 6.89
C GLN A 55 4.02 1.76 6.78
N PHE A 56 3.96 2.87 6.03
CA PHE A 56 5.06 3.80 5.81
C PHE A 56 4.87 5.16 6.47
N ALA A 57 3.92 5.31 7.38
CA ALA A 57 3.63 6.58 8.05
C ALA A 57 4.86 7.21 8.72
N TRP A 58 5.73 6.39 9.29
CA TRP A 58 6.93 6.79 10.03
C TRP A 58 8.24 6.48 9.30
N GLU A 59 8.16 6.23 8.00
CA GLU A 59 9.33 6.05 7.12
C GLU A 59 9.63 7.34 6.34
N ARG A 60 10.87 7.47 5.80
CA ARG A 60 11.23 8.61 4.95
C ARG A 60 10.34 8.71 3.72
N TRP A 61 10.14 7.60 3.03
CA TRP A 61 9.10 7.45 2.03
C TRP A 61 7.78 7.08 2.72
N ASN A 62 6.76 7.87 2.53
CA ASN A 62 5.47 7.74 3.22
C ASN A 62 4.31 7.39 2.30
N CYS A 63 4.58 6.69 1.22
CA CYS A 63 3.59 6.27 0.25
C CYS A 63 2.75 7.45 -0.30
N PRO A 64 3.36 8.45 -0.96
CA PRO A 64 2.65 9.63 -1.43
C PRO A 64 1.67 9.28 -2.55
N GLU A 65 0.53 9.98 -2.63
CA GLU A 65 -0.58 9.67 -3.54
C GLU A 65 -0.20 9.64 -5.02
N ASN A 66 0.67 10.54 -5.43
CA ASN A 66 1.12 10.64 -6.82
C ASN A 66 1.94 9.42 -7.29
N THR A 67 2.53 8.63 -6.38
CA THR A 67 3.19 7.37 -6.73
C THR A 67 2.22 6.19 -6.79
N LEU A 68 0.99 6.40 -6.34
CA LEU A 68 -0.06 5.37 -6.23
C LEU A 68 -1.12 5.47 -7.32
N GLN A 69 -1.08 6.53 -8.12
CA GLN A 69 -1.91 6.61 -9.32
C GLN A 69 -1.33 5.63 -10.34
N LEU A 70 -1.86 4.40 -10.34
CA LEU A 70 -1.54 3.33 -11.30
C LEU A 70 -1.66 3.77 -12.76
N SER A 71 -2.27 4.92 -12.99
CA SER A 71 -2.53 5.50 -14.31
C SER A 71 -1.59 6.60 -14.75
N THR A 72 -0.82 7.19 -13.86
CA THR A 72 0.20 8.16 -14.28
C THR A 72 1.49 7.42 -14.56
N HIS A 73 1.76 7.21 -15.84
CA HIS A 73 2.96 6.56 -16.38
C HIS A 73 4.31 7.02 -15.81
N ASN A 74 4.34 8.02 -14.95
CA ASN A 74 5.57 8.61 -14.41
C ASN A 74 5.96 8.13 -13.01
N GLY A 75 5.02 7.69 -12.16
CA GLY A 75 5.30 7.34 -10.76
C GLY A 75 5.75 5.90 -10.53
N LEU A 76 5.27 4.96 -11.36
CA LEU A 76 5.58 3.52 -11.28
C LEU A 76 6.55 3.04 -12.36
N ARG A 77 7.19 3.97 -13.10
CA ARG A 77 8.22 3.61 -14.09
C ARG A 77 9.51 3.07 -13.48
N SER A 78 9.75 3.31 -12.20
CA SER A 78 10.91 2.80 -11.49
C SER A 78 10.56 1.49 -10.78
N ALA A 79 11.47 0.52 -10.85
CA ALA A 79 11.35 -0.75 -10.13
C ALA A 79 12.17 -0.72 -8.84
N THR A 80 11.85 0.22 -7.95
CA THR A 80 12.48 0.39 -6.65
C THR A 80 11.88 -0.54 -5.59
N ARG A 81 12.54 -0.64 -4.44
CA ARG A 81 12.02 -1.40 -3.30
C ARG A 81 10.64 -0.90 -2.84
N GLN A 82 10.37 0.41 -2.93
CA GLN A 82 9.07 0.99 -2.55
C GLN A 82 7.98 0.61 -3.54
N THR A 83 8.27 0.66 -4.83
CA THR A 83 7.28 0.26 -5.84
C THR A 83 6.95 -1.23 -5.77
N SER A 84 7.87 -2.10 -5.33
CA SER A 84 7.56 -3.52 -5.10
C SER A 84 6.47 -3.71 -4.05
N PHE A 85 6.51 -2.94 -2.97
CA PHE A 85 5.44 -2.96 -1.96
C PHE A 85 4.12 -2.42 -2.52
N VAL A 86 4.17 -1.32 -3.30
CA VAL A 86 2.96 -0.74 -3.91
C VAL A 86 2.25 -1.75 -4.80
N HIS A 87 2.98 -2.43 -5.68
CA HIS A 87 2.41 -3.48 -6.52
C HIS A 87 1.80 -4.61 -5.68
N GLY A 88 2.54 -5.12 -4.70
CA GLY A 88 2.05 -6.18 -3.83
C GLY A 88 0.78 -5.80 -3.06
N ILE A 89 0.78 -4.66 -2.38
CA ILE A 89 -0.36 -4.25 -1.55
C ILE A 89 -1.58 -3.84 -2.38
N SER A 90 -1.39 -3.27 -3.58
CA SER A 90 -2.48 -2.93 -4.48
C SER A 90 -3.17 -4.18 -5.03
N ALA A 91 -2.40 -5.16 -5.51
CA ALA A 91 -2.92 -6.44 -5.98
C ALA A 91 -3.62 -7.22 -4.85
N ALA A 92 -3.04 -7.19 -3.63
CA ALA A 92 -3.65 -7.77 -2.44
C ALA A 92 -4.98 -7.09 -2.10
N GLY A 93 -5.04 -5.75 -2.12
CA GLY A 93 -6.27 -4.99 -1.82
C GLY A 93 -7.40 -5.30 -2.78
N VAL A 94 -7.09 -5.37 -4.08
CA VAL A 94 -8.06 -5.75 -5.12
C VAL A 94 -8.57 -7.18 -4.89
N MET A 95 -7.68 -8.14 -4.71
CA MET A 95 -8.06 -9.53 -4.43
C MET A 95 -8.90 -9.65 -3.14
N TYR A 96 -8.49 -8.96 -2.07
CA TYR A 96 -9.19 -8.96 -0.79
C TYR A 96 -10.64 -8.51 -0.92
N THR A 97 -10.86 -7.37 -1.57
CA THR A 97 -12.20 -6.79 -1.72
C THR A 97 -13.09 -7.66 -2.60
N LEU A 98 -12.55 -8.17 -3.72
CA LEU A 98 -13.28 -9.07 -4.61
C LEU A 98 -13.67 -10.38 -3.89
N THR A 99 -12.76 -10.99 -3.14
CA THR A 99 -13.02 -12.19 -2.35
C THR A 99 -14.11 -11.93 -1.30
N LYS A 100 -14.02 -10.83 -0.58
CA LYS A 100 -14.98 -10.48 0.46
C LYS A 100 -16.37 -10.24 -0.10
N ASN A 101 -16.49 -9.46 -1.17
CA ASN A 101 -17.76 -9.16 -1.82
C ASN A 101 -18.39 -10.41 -2.44
N CYS A 102 -17.56 -11.33 -2.98
CA CYS A 102 -18.02 -12.64 -3.44
C CYS A 102 -18.66 -13.44 -2.29
N SER A 103 -17.98 -13.57 -1.17
CA SER A 103 -18.50 -14.31 0.00
C SER A 103 -19.72 -13.64 0.64
N MET A 104 -19.91 -12.33 0.44
CA MET A 104 -21.11 -11.59 0.90
C MET A 104 -22.30 -11.69 -0.06
N GLY A 105 -22.10 -12.26 -1.27
CA GLY A 105 -23.15 -12.42 -2.27
C GLY A 105 -23.39 -11.16 -3.11
N ASP A 106 -22.42 -10.25 -3.19
CA ASP A 106 -22.52 -9.02 -3.99
C ASP A 106 -22.42 -9.29 -5.52
N PHE A 107 -22.06 -10.52 -5.90
CA PHE A 107 -21.87 -10.92 -7.30
C PHE A 107 -22.69 -12.18 -7.63
N ASP A 108 -23.43 -12.15 -8.72
CA ASP A 108 -24.30 -13.25 -9.14
C ASP A 108 -23.56 -14.54 -9.50
N ASN A 109 -22.30 -14.44 -9.92
CA ASN A 109 -21.53 -15.57 -10.49
C ASN A 109 -20.46 -16.12 -9.55
N CYS A 110 -20.51 -15.80 -8.27
CA CYS A 110 -19.62 -16.39 -7.29
C CYS A 110 -20.30 -16.56 -5.93
N GLY A 111 -19.74 -17.44 -5.13
CA GLY A 111 -20.21 -17.74 -3.78
C GLY A 111 -19.06 -18.25 -2.92
N CYS A 112 -19.39 -18.82 -1.78
CA CYS A 112 -18.42 -19.43 -0.89
C CYS A 112 -17.60 -20.52 -1.59
N ASP A 113 -16.40 -20.77 -1.11
CA ASP A 113 -15.62 -21.95 -1.52
C ASP A 113 -16.13 -23.19 -0.80
N ASP A 114 -16.90 -23.98 -1.51
CA ASP A 114 -17.55 -25.19 -1.00
C ASP A 114 -16.68 -26.46 -1.18
N SER A 115 -15.47 -26.34 -1.70
CA SER A 115 -14.60 -27.47 -2.07
C SER A 115 -14.27 -28.44 -0.93
N ARG A 116 -14.39 -27.99 0.31
CA ARG A 116 -14.11 -28.79 1.50
C ARG A 116 -15.32 -29.13 2.33
N ILE A 117 -16.50 -28.67 1.99
CA ILE A 117 -17.73 -28.90 2.79
C ILE A 117 -17.95 -30.39 3.07
N GLY A 118 -18.24 -30.71 4.34
CA GLY A 118 -18.48 -32.06 4.80
C GLY A 118 -17.23 -32.91 5.04
N GLN A 119 -16.05 -32.46 4.65
CA GLN A 119 -14.81 -33.21 4.91
C GLN A 119 -14.44 -33.12 6.39
N THR A 120 -13.92 -34.19 6.95
CA THR A 120 -13.38 -34.19 8.32
C THR A 120 -12.05 -33.44 8.36
N GLY A 121 -11.94 -32.44 9.22
CA GLY A 121 -10.72 -31.63 9.37
C GLY A 121 -9.83 -32.09 10.54
N GLY A 122 -10.38 -32.93 11.44
CA GLY A 122 -9.72 -33.49 12.63
C GLY A 122 -10.70 -33.96 13.68
N ARG A 123 -10.23 -34.36 14.87
CA ARG A 123 -11.11 -34.79 15.94
C ARG A 123 -12.07 -33.67 16.36
N GLY A 124 -13.37 -33.95 16.27
CA GLY A 124 -14.43 -33.06 16.76
C GLY A 124 -14.80 -31.91 15.83
N TRP A 125 -14.24 -31.81 14.59
CA TRP A 125 -14.64 -30.78 13.67
C TRP A 125 -14.69 -31.22 12.20
N ILE A 126 -15.57 -30.56 11.46
CA ILE A 126 -15.79 -30.79 10.04
C ILE A 126 -15.67 -29.41 9.30
N TRP A 127 -15.31 -29.49 8.03
CA TRP A 127 -15.40 -28.33 7.15
C TRP A 127 -16.85 -28.01 6.81
N GLY A 128 -17.27 -26.73 6.94
CA GLY A 128 -18.61 -26.30 6.61
C GLY A 128 -18.72 -24.77 6.82
N GLY A 129 -19.91 -24.23 6.57
CA GLY A 129 -20.09 -22.79 6.55
C GLY A 129 -19.52 -22.17 5.27
N CYS A 130 -19.38 -20.83 5.22
CA CYS A 130 -18.90 -20.10 4.06
C CYS A 130 -17.39 -19.87 4.17
N SER A 131 -16.59 -20.62 3.42
CA SER A 131 -15.17 -20.30 3.22
C SER A 131 -15.04 -19.19 2.19
N ASP A 132 -14.17 -18.21 2.45
CA ASP A 132 -13.90 -17.11 1.51
C ASP A 132 -13.27 -17.63 0.21
N ASN A 133 -13.90 -17.30 -0.92
CA ASN A 133 -13.48 -17.77 -2.24
C ASN A 133 -12.29 -16.98 -2.80
N VAL A 134 -11.12 -17.29 -2.28
CA VAL A 134 -9.85 -16.65 -2.70
C VAL A 134 -9.46 -16.99 -4.14
N ALA A 135 -9.94 -18.11 -4.69
CA ALA A 135 -9.66 -18.48 -6.07
C ALA A 135 -10.34 -17.50 -7.05
N PHE A 136 -11.60 -17.16 -6.78
CA PHE A 136 -12.32 -16.13 -7.53
C PHE A 136 -11.63 -14.78 -7.45
N GLY A 137 -11.32 -14.31 -6.22
CA GLY A 137 -10.66 -13.02 -6.03
C GLY A 137 -9.29 -12.95 -6.71
N GLU A 138 -8.52 -14.03 -6.71
CA GLU A 138 -7.24 -14.12 -7.41
C GLU A 138 -7.40 -14.00 -8.92
N GLU A 139 -8.32 -14.76 -9.50
CA GLU A 139 -8.56 -14.77 -10.96
C GLU A 139 -8.94 -13.40 -11.47
N ILE A 140 -9.92 -12.75 -10.83
CA ILE A 140 -10.36 -11.42 -11.25
C ILE A 140 -9.26 -10.38 -10.98
N SER A 141 -8.54 -10.47 -9.85
CA SER A 141 -7.41 -9.57 -9.57
C SER A 141 -6.32 -9.68 -10.63
N LYS A 142 -6.00 -10.88 -11.12
CA LYS A 142 -5.04 -11.07 -12.23
C LYS A 142 -5.50 -10.35 -13.50
N GLN A 143 -6.76 -10.55 -13.88
CA GLN A 143 -7.32 -9.93 -15.08
C GLN A 143 -7.25 -8.40 -15.04
N PHE A 144 -7.50 -7.78 -13.89
CA PHE A 144 -7.50 -6.32 -13.77
C PHE A 144 -6.12 -5.72 -13.51
N VAL A 145 -5.35 -6.28 -12.57
CA VAL A 145 -4.10 -5.67 -12.11
C VAL A 145 -2.96 -6.01 -13.06
N ASP A 146 -2.84 -7.27 -13.50
CA ASP A 146 -1.74 -7.69 -14.34
C ASP A 146 -1.88 -7.18 -15.78
N ALA A 147 -3.11 -6.89 -16.24
CA ALA A 147 -3.35 -6.26 -17.55
C ALA A 147 -2.75 -4.85 -17.67
N LEU A 148 -2.45 -4.18 -16.55
CA LEU A 148 -1.79 -2.88 -16.56
C LEU A 148 -0.29 -2.97 -16.89
N GLU A 149 0.29 -4.17 -16.79
CA GLU A 149 1.71 -4.44 -17.03
C GLU A 149 1.93 -4.99 -18.44
N GLY A 150 1.57 -4.18 -19.44
CA GLY A 150 1.65 -4.57 -20.87
C GLY A 150 3.06 -4.68 -21.46
N GLY A 151 4.11 -4.41 -20.69
CA GLY A 151 5.51 -4.48 -21.12
C GLY A 151 6.07 -5.92 -21.16
N GLN A 152 7.10 -6.13 -22.00
CA GLN A 152 7.89 -7.37 -22.01
C GLN A 152 9.31 -7.16 -21.44
N ASP A 153 9.50 -6.06 -20.71
CA ASP A 153 10.77 -5.69 -20.09
C ASP A 153 10.93 -6.30 -18.68
N SER A 154 12.12 -6.21 -18.14
CA SER A 154 12.44 -6.73 -16.81
C SER A 154 11.59 -6.08 -15.71
N ARG A 155 11.19 -4.82 -15.91
CA ARG A 155 10.35 -4.08 -14.96
C ARG A 155 8.94 -4.65 -14.91
N ALA A 156 8.31 -4.91 -16.07
CA ALA A 156 6.99 -5.54 -16.12
C ALA A 156 7.01 -6.91 -15.46
N ALA A 157 8.06 -7.72 -15.69
CA ALA A 157 8.22 -9.01 -15.05
C ALA A 157 8.33 -8.90 -13.51
N VAL A 158 9.08 -7.91 -13.01
CA VAL A 158 9.19 -7.62 -11.57
C VAL A 158 7.86 -7.16 -10.99
N ASN A 159 7.12 -6.31 -11.67
CA ASN A 159 5.83 -5.82 -11.22
C ASN A 159 4.80 -6.96 -11.15
N LEU A 160 4.73 -7.81 -12.18
CA LEU A 160 3.86 -9.00 -12.19
C LEU A 160 4.21 -9.97 -11.05
N HIS A 161 5.50 -10.19 -10.79
CA HIS A 161 5.94 -11.00 -9.66
C HIS A 161 5.48 -10.41 -8.31
N ASN A 162 5.63 -9.09 -8.13
CA ASN A 162 5.21 -8.42 -6.91
C ASN A 162 3.67 -8.40 -6.75
N ASN A 163 2.91 -8.27 -7.84
CA ASN A 163 1.46 -8.45 -7.82
C ASN A 163 1.09 -9.85 -7.32
N GLU A 164 1.75 -10.88 -7.83
CA GLU A 164 1.53 -12.26 -7.39
C GLU A 164 1.91 -12.46 -5.93
N ALA A 165 3.05 -11.90 -5.47
CA ALA A 165 3.43 -11.95 -4.06
C ALA A 165 2.37 -11.30 -3.15
N GLY A 166 1.74 -10.22 -3.61
CA GLY A 166 0.61 -9.58 -2.93
C GLY A 166 -0.61 -10.50 -2.82
N ARG A 167 -1.00 -11.16 -3.89
CA ARG A 167 -2.10 -12.15 -3.87
C ARG A 167 -1.79 -13.34 -2.96
N LEU A 168 -0.56 -13.83 -2.99
CA LEU A 168 -0.11 -14.90 -2.12
C LEU A 168 -0.10 -14.49 -0.64
N ALA A 169 0.11 -13.20 -0.33
CA ALA A 169 0.00 -12.70 1.03
C ALA A 169 -1.42 -12.86 1.59
N ILE A 170 -2.46 -12.64 0.78
CA ILE A 170 -3.85 -12.92 1.17
C ILE A 170 -4.01 -14.37 1.58
N LYS A 171 -3.56 -15.32 0.74
CA LYS A 171 -3.66 -16.75 1.01
C LYS A 171 -2.86 -17.17 2.26
N ALA A 172 -1.67 -16.57 2.45
CA ALA A 172 -0.78 -16.88 3.58
C ALA A 172 -1.32 -16.38 4.93
N THR A 173 -2.17 -15.36 4.93
CA THR A 173 -2.74 -14.76 6.14
C THR A 173 -4.15 -15.24 6.46
N MET A 174 -4.76 -16.08 5.61
CA MET A 174 -6.08 -16.64 5.89
C MET A 174 -6.12 -17.37 7.25
N ARG A 175 -7.26 -17.29 7.89
CA ARG A 175 -7.50 -17.90 9.20
C ARG A 175 -8.61 -18.92 9.14
N ARG A 176 -8.48 -19.94 9.95
CA ARG A 176 -9.58 -20.88 10.21
C ARG A 176 -10.48 -20.28 11.30
N ALA A 177 -11.74 -20.04 10.98
CA ALA A 177 -12.80 -19.69 11.91
C ALA A 177 -13.66 -20.92 12.18
N CYS A 178 -14.20 -21.06 13.40
CA CYS A 178 -15.03 -22.18 13.78
C CYS A 178 -16.24 -21.74 14.58
N LYS A 179 -17.35 -22.46 14.43
CA LYS A 179 -18.55 -22.33 15.25
C LYS A 179 -18.76 -23.62 16.05
N CYS A 180 -18.95 -23.47 17.34
CA CYS A 180 -19.18 -24.58 18.26
C CYS A 180 -20.65 -25.00 18.26
N HIS A 181 -20.96 -26.32 18.26
CA HIS A 181 -22.31 -26.88 18.19
C HIS A 181 -22.57 -27.90 19.29
N GLY A 182 -21.66 -28.09 20.24
CA GLY A 182 -21.83 -29.03 21.34
C GLY A 182 -22.96 -28.61 22.31
N VAL A 183 -23.33 -29.50 23.20
CA VAL A 183 -24.33 -29.25 24.24
C VAL A 183 -23.95 -28.03 25.03
N SER A 184 -24.93 -27.13 25.25
CA SER A 184 -24.73 -25.80 25.89
C SER A 184 -23.68 -24.92 25.20
N GLY A 185 -23.48 -25.09 23.87
CA GLY A 185 -22.51 -24.31 23.12
C GLY A 185 -21.05 -24.76 23.31
N SER A 186 -20.83 -25.97 23.85
CA SER A 186 -19.49 -26.51 24.00
C SER A 186 -18.84 -26.75 22.65
N CYS A 187 -17.51 -26.72 22.59
CA CYS A 187 -16.74 -26.92 21.37
C CYS A 187 -16.34 -28.39 21.13
N SER A 188 -17.11 -29.34 21.64
CA SER A 188 -16.93 -30.79 21.39
C SER A 188 -17.20 -31.17 19.93
N ILE A 189 -18.12 -30.43 19.28
CA ILE A 189 -18.43 -30.53 17.84
C ILE A 189 -18.34 -29.10 17.26
N GLN A 190 -17.58 -28.95 16.17
CA GLN A 190 -17.36 -27.67 15.52
C GLN A 190 -17.53 -27.76 14.01
N THR A 191 -18.02 -26.70 13.41
CA THR A 191 -17.96 -26.50 11.97
C THR A 191 -16.96 -25.34 11.72
N CYS A 192 -16.00 -25.58 10.85
CA CYS A 192 -14.92 -24.62 10.56
C CYS A 192 -14.87 -24.27 9.07
N TRP A 193 -14.43 -23.05 8.79
CA TRP A 193 -14.23 -22.53 7.44
C TRP A 193 -12.98 -21.66 7.37
N MET A 194 -12.51 -21.36 6.14
CA MET A 194 -11.42 -20.43 5.92
C MET A 194 -11.97 -19.01 5.73
N GLN A 195 -11.36 -18.05 6.41
CA GLN A 195 -11.78 -16.66 6.42
C GLN A 195 -10.58 -15.75 6.15
N LEU A 196 -10.80 -14.64 5.44
CA LEU A 196 -9.82 -13.58 5.29
C LEU A 196 -9.45 -13.01 6.67
N ALA A 197 -8.16 -12.79 6.89
CA ALA A 197 -7.69 -11.99 8.01
C ALA A 197 -8.01 -10.52 7.79
N ASP A 198 -7.88 -9.69 8.83
CA ASP A 198 -7.94 -8.25 8.66
C ASP A 198 -6.88 -7.77 7.66
N PHE A 199 -7.24 -6.82 6.79
CA PHE A 199 -6.33 -6.34 5.76
C PHE A 199 -5.05 -5.71 6.34
N ARG A 200 -5.12 -5.22 7.59
CA ARG A 200 -3.96 -4.79 8.37
C ARG A 200 -2.90 -5.89 8.54
N GLU A 201 -3.32 -7.13 8.74
CA GLU A 201 -2.39 -8.26 8.89
C GLU A 201 -1.72 -8.62 7.57
N VAL A 202 -2.46 -8.51 6.48
CA VAL A 202 -1.89 -8.64 5.13
C VAL A 202 -0.83 -7.56 4.89
N GLY A 203 -1.13 -6.32 5.29
CA GLY A 203 -0.19 -5.20 5.24
C GLY A 203 1.07 -5.46 6.08
N ASN A 204 0.91 -5.97 7.30
CA ASN A 204 2.03 -6.32 8.18
C ASN A 204 2.90 -7.45 7.58
N TYR A 205 2.26 -8.46 6.99
CA TYR A 205 2.96 -9.55 6.31
C TYR A 205 3.77 -9.04 5.11
N LEU A 206 3.17 -8.21 4.26
CA LEU A 206 3.87 -7.61 3.13
C LEU A 206 4.96 -6.62 3.57
N LYS A 207 4.77 -5.90 4.69
CA LYS A 207 5.82 -5.04 5.24
C LYS A 207 7.04 -5.83 5.69
N MET A 208 6.84 -6.98 6.31
CA MET A 208 7.93 -7.91 6.64
C MET A 208 8.66 -8.40 5.36
N LYS A 209 7.90 -8.75 4.31
CA LYS A 209 8.48 -9.12 3.01
C LYS A 209 9.26 -7.97 2.37
N TYR A 210 8.76 -6.75 2.46
CA TYR A 210 9.46 -5.54 2.01
C TYR A 210 10.80 -5.34 2.72
N GLU A 211 10.89 -5.61 4.00
CA GLU A 211 12.16 -5.48 4.74
C GLU A 211 13.24 -6.44 4.24
N HIS A 212 12.84 -7.60 3.72
CA HIS A 212 13.70 -8.63 3.15
C HIS A 212 13.64 -8.69 1.62
N ALA A 213 13.09 -7.65 0.97
CA ALA A 213 12.99 -7.62 -0.49
C ALA A 213 14.36 -7.75 -1.16
N LYS A 214 14.42 -8.50 -2.26
CA LYS A 214 15.66 -8.83 -2.97
C LYS A 214 15.86 -7.94 -4.19
N LYS A 215 17.07 -7.40 -4.31
CA LYS A 215 17.49 -6.71 -5.53
C LYS A 215 17.85 -7.76 -6.58
N LEU A 216 17.26 -7.66 -7.76
CA LEU A 216 17.61 -8.48 -8.90
C LEU A 216 18.73 -7.77 -9.68
N ASP A 217 19.80 -8.49 -9.93
CA ASP A 217 20.93 -8.04 -10.75
C ASP A 217 20.73 -8.62 -12.16
N MET A 218 20.28 -7.76 -13.07
CA MET A 218 20.03 -8.13 -14.46
C MET A 218 21.30 -8.06 -15.34
N ASP A 219 22.41 -7.51 -14.81
CA ASP A 219 23.67 -7.33 -15.55
C ASP A 219 24.54 -8.58 -15.54
N LYS A 220 24.21 -9.58 -14.73
CA LYS A 220 24.90 -10.87 -14.75
C LYS A 220 24.51 -11.67 -15.98
N LYS A 221 25.14 -11.33 -17.12
CA LYS A 221 25.09 -12.19 -18.32
C LYS A 221 25.59 -13.59 -17.96
N PRO A 222 24.85 -14.65 -18.30
CA PRO A 222 25.42 -15.99 -18.21
C PRO A 222 26.66 -16.04 -19.10
N ALA A 223 27.78 -16.51 -18.55
CA ALA A 223 29.12 -16.47 -19.14
C ALA A 223 29.29 -17.30 -20.42
N ARG A 224 28.25 -17.76 -21.09
CA ARG A 224 28.28 -18.48 -22.36
C ARG A 224 26.91 -18.45 -23.05
N SER A 225 26.73 -17.55 -24.00
CA SER A 225 26.03 -17.80 -25.26
C SER A 225 26.20 -16.59 -26.17
N GLY A 226 26.98 -16.72 -27.18
CA GLY A 226 27.05 -15.76 -28.29
C GLY A 226 25.83 -15.98 -29.17
N ASN A 227 24.81 -15.19 -28.97
CA ASN A 227 23.78 -14.79 -29.92
C ASN A 227 22.73 -14.03 -29.10
N SER A 228 22.14 -13.00 -29.68
CA SER A 228 21.12 -12.10 -29.14
C SER A 228 20.28 -12.79 -28.05
N ALA A 229 20.78 -12.74 -26.83
CA ALA A 229 20.16 -13.44 -25.73
C ALA A 229 18.79 -12.84 -25.51
N ASP A 230 17.81 -13.61 -25.79
CA ASP A 230 16.43 -13.42 -25.46
C ASP A 230 16.36 -12.87 -24.03
N ASN A 231 15.98 -11.59 -23.90
CA ASN A 231 15.83 -10.90 -22.60
C ASN A 231 14.99 -11.73 -21.63
N ARG A 232 14.10 -12.58 -22.14
CA ARG A 232 13.26 -13.52 -21.40
C ARG A 232 14.06 -14.61 -20.69
N GLY A 233 15.12 -15.12 -21.30
CA GLY A 233 15.99 -16.14 -20.69
C GLY A 233 16.75 -15.59 -19.49
N ALA A 234 17.26 -14.36 -19.58
CA ALA A 234 17.94 -13.69 -18.49
C ALA A 234 16.98 -13.39 -17.31
N ILE A 235 15.75 -12.92 -17.62
CA ILE A 235 14.70 -12.69 -16.63
C ILE A 235 14.34 -14.00 -15.92
N ALA A 236 14.04 -15.07 -16.67
CA ALA A 236 13.68 -16.37 -16.09
C ALA A 236 14.79 -16.92 -15.19
N LEU A 237 16.06 -16.73 -15.56
CA LEU A 237 17.20 -17.15 -14.74
C LEU A 237 17.31 -16.35 -13.44
N ALA A 238 17.08 -15.03 -13.48
CA ALA A 238 17.11 -14.16 -12.32
C ALA A 238 16.02 -14.55 -11.28
N PHE A 239 14.85 -14.99 -11.75
CA PHE A 239 13.75 -15.43 -10.88
C PHE A 239 13.88 -16.87 -10.38
N ARG A 240 14.77 -17.70 -10.93
CA ARG A 240 14.86 -19.13 -10.60
C ARG A 240 15.10 -19.44 -9.12
N SER A 241 15.80 -18.55 -8.40
CA SER A 241 16.14 -18.69 -6.99
C SER A 241 15.21 -17.89 -6.05
N ILE A 242 14.19 -17.22 -6.59
CA ILE A 242 13.31 -16.32 -5.84
C ILE A 242 11.99 -17.02 -5.56
N ALA A 243 11.57 -17.04 -4.30
CA ALA A 243 10.26 -17.57 -3.96
C ALA A 243 9.16 -16.59 -4.42
N ARG A 244 8.04 -17.11 -4.93
CA ARG A 244 6.90 -16.30 -5.41
C ARG A 244 6.30 -15.38 -4.34
N THR A 245 6.57 -15.63 -3.06
CA THR A 245 6.11 -14.82 -1.93
C THR A 245 7.08 -13.71 -1.54
N GLU A 246 8.24 -13.61 -2.18
CA GLU A 246 9.22 -12.57 -1.90
C GLU A 246 9.00 -11.36 -2.80
N LEU A 247 9.20 -10.16 -2.25
CA LEU A 247 9.20 -8.93 -3.04
C LEU A 247 10.58 -8.72 -3.68
N VAL A 248 10.58 -8.22 -4.91
CA VAL A 248 11.79 -8.00 -5.69
C VAL A 248 11.82 -6.60 -6.30
N TYR A 249 13.02 -6.09 -6.57
CA TYR A 249 13.23 -4.78 -7.19
C TYR A 249 14.51 -4.75 -8.02
N LEU A 250 14.65 -3.77 -8.92
CA LEU A 250 15.79 -3.61 -9.83
C LEU A 250 16.66 -2.41 -9.45
N GLU A 251 16.06 -1.31 -9.05
CA GLU A 251 16.68 -0.01 -8.91
C GLU A 251 16.85 0.38 -7.45
N ASP A 252 17.91 1.12 -7.16
CA ASP A 252 18.11 1.69 -5.84
C ASP A 252 17.10 2.82 -5.58
N SER A 253 16.69 2.95 -4.33
CA SER A 253 15.77 3.98 -3.91
C SER A 253 16.43 5.36 -3.94
N PRO A 254 15.73 6.41 -4.39
CA PRO A 254 16.23 7.78 -4.29
C PRO A 254 16.33 8.24 -2.83
N ASP A 255 17.02 9.35 -2.59
CA ASP A 255 17.08 9.95 -1.26
C ASP A 255 15.75 10.64 -0.92
N TYR A 256 14.99 10.01 -0.04
CA TYR A 256 13.70 10.53 0.44
C TYR A 256 13.82 11.58 1.56
N CYS A 257 15.01 11.91 2.02
CA CYS A 257 15.23 13.01 2.95
C CYS A 257 14.97 14.37 2.28
N LEU A 258 15.25 14.45 0.99
CA LEU A 258 15.17 15.67 0.20
C LEU A 258 13.83 15.78 -0.53
N LYS A 259 13.34 17.03 -0.64
CA LYS A 259 12.17 17.31 -1.47
C LYS A 259 12.52 17.14 -2.95
N ASN A 260 11.78 16.30 -3.65
CA ASN A 260 11.89 16.12 -5.09
C ASN A 260 10.51 16.33 -5.73
N ARG A 261 10.33 17.46 -6.40
CA ARG A 261 9.05 17.83 -7.02
C ARG A 261 8.73 16.97 -8.25
N SER A 262 9.72 16.54 -9.01
CA SER A 262 9.52 15.74 -10.23
C SER A 262 9.03 14.32 -9.91
N LEU A 263 9.45 13.77 -8.77
CA LEU A 263 9.02 12.47 -8.27
C LEU A 263 7.90 12.58 -7.22
N GLY A 264 7.42 13.79 -6.91
CA GLY A 264 6.33 14.02 -5.98
C GLY A 264 6.68 13.85 -4.50
N PHE A 265 7.96 13.79 -4.12
CA PHE A 265 8.37 13.63 -2.73
C PHE A 265 8.50 14.97 -2.02
N GLN A 266 7.92 15.06 -0.81
CA GLN A 266 7.99 16.28 0.01
C GLN A 266 9.27 16.35 0.86
N GLY A 267 10.04 15.25 0.96
CA GLY A 267 11.15 15.15 1.90
C GLY A 267 10.67 14.95 3.35
N THR A 268 11.60 15.04 4.28
CA THR A 268 11.31 14.83 5.71
C THR A 268 11.24 16.12 6.53
N GLU A 269 11.63 17.26 5.95
CA GLU A 269 11.50 18.56 6.62
C GLU A 269 10.03 18.90 6.87
N GLY A 270 9.71 19.34 8.09
CA GLY A 270 8.35 19.68 8.51
C GLY A 270 7.47 18.48 8.88
N ARG A 271 7.93 17.24 8.69
CA ARG A 271 7.16 16.06 9.07
C ARG A 271 7.13 15.86 10.57
N GLU A 272 5.98 15.42 11.06
CA GLU A 272 5.79 14.98 12.44
C GLU A 272 6.54 13.67 12.68
N CYS A 273 7.12 13.52 13.88
CA CYS A 273 7.68 12.27 14.37
C CYS A 273 7.26 12.04 15.82
N LEU A 274 7.33 10.81 16.29
CA LEU A 274 6.92 10.42 17.63
C LEU A 274 8.13 10.26 18.54
N LYS A 275 8.04 10.83 19.74
CA LYS A 275 9.10 10.73 20.76
C LYS A 275 8.58 9.93 21.96
N GLY A 276 9.23 8.81 22.18
CA GLY A 276 9.16 7.90 23.32
C GLY A 276 7.94 7.87 24.23
N ASN A 277 6.99 6.96 23.96
CA ASN A 277 6.05 6.49 24.96
C ASN A 277 6.15 4.96 25.07
N LYS A 278 5.94 4.37 26.27
CA LYS A 278 6.08 2.92 26.52
C LYS A 278 5.15 2.06 25.66
N ASN A 279 4.01 2.61 25.25
CA ASN A 279 2.98 1.90 24.46
C ASN A 279 3.17 1.99 22.94
N MET A 280 4.27 2.58 22.47
CA MET A 280 4.55 2.72 21.03
C MET A 280 5.28 1.51 20.48
N SER A 281 4.98 1.18 19.21
CA SER A 281 5.75 0.19 18.45
C SER A 281 7.21 0.60 18.28
N LEU A 282 8.08 -0.36 17.97
CA LEU A 282 9.50 -0.09 17.74
C LEU A 282 9.72 0.93 16.61
N TRP A 283 8.86 0.91 15.58
CA TRP A 283 8.92 1.81 14.43
C TRP A 283 8.57 3.24 14.81
N GLU A 284 7.52 3.43 15.58
CA GLU A 284 7.09 4.73 16.11
C GLU A 284 8.16 5.34 17.00
N ARG A 285 8.74 4.56 17.91
CA ARG A 285 9.83 5.03 18.80
C ARG A 285 11.08 5.48 18.04
N LYS A 286 11.37 4.89 16.88
CA LYS A 286 12.52 5.25 16.05
C LYS A 286 12.20 6.31 15.02
N SER A 287 10.96 6.82 14.93
CA SER A 287 10.52 7.73 13.87
C SER A 287 11.33 9.03 13.84
N CYS A 288 11.53 9.71 14.99
CA CYS A 288 12.32 10.95 15.02
C CYS A 288 13.79 10.71 14.61
N ARG A 289 14.38 9.57 14.97
CA ARG A 289 15.72 9.23 14.52
C ARG A 289 15.77 9.09 12.99
N ARG A 290 14.85 8.31 12.40
CA ARG A 290 14.82 8.03 10.96
C ARG A 290 14.46 9.23 10.12
N LEU A 291 13.44 9.99 10.54
CA LEU A 291 12.91 11.11 9.77
C LEU A 291 13.75 12.37 9.91
N CYS A 292 14.26 12.64 11.10
CA CYS A 292 14.97 13.89 11.38
C CYS A 292 16.48 13.71 11.42
N TYR A 293 17.00 12.94 12.39
CA TYR A 293 18.45 12.91 12.64
C TYR A 293 19.23 12.28 11.48
N GLU A 294 18.77 11.17 10.93
CA GLU A 294 19.41 10.50 9.78
C GLU A 294 19.32 11.31 8.48
N CYS A 295 18.38 12.27 8.40
CA CYS A 295 18.29 13.24 7.32
C CYS A 295 18.97 14.58 7.62
N GLY A 296 19.83 14.65 8.66
CA GLY A 296 20.56 15.85 9.02
C GLY A 296 19.72 16.96 9.65
N LEU A 297 18.47 16.69 9.98
CA LEU A 297 17.54 17.61 10.60
C LEU A 297 17.59 17.53 12.13
N ARG A 298 17.02 18.52 12.83
CA ARG A 298 16.79 18.52 14.27
C ARG A 298 15.33 18.28 14.58
N VAL A 299 15.03 17.78 15.76
CA VAL A 299 13.65 17.66 16.28
C VAL A 299 13.28 18.94 17.01
N VAL A 300 12.13 19.51 16.67
CA VAL A 300 11.54 20.68 17.32
C VAL A 300 10.22 20.29 17.96
N GLU A 301 10.05 20.67 19.21
CA GLU A 301 8.81 20.49 19.95
C GLU A 301 7.85 21.66 19.68
N LYS A 302 6.57 21.34 19.45
CA LYS A 302 5.50 22.31 19.32
C LYS A 302 4.32 21.88 20.18
N ARG A 303 3.76 22.81 20.95
CA ARG A 303 2.49 22.62 21.64
C ARG A 303 1.37 23.12 20.73
N ILE A 304 0.41 22.27 20.47
CA ILE A 304 -0.76 22.58 19.63
C ILE A 304 -2.04 22.24 20.38
N GLU A 305 -3.04 23.07 20.22
CA GLU A 305 -4.36 22.82 20.71
C GLU A 305 -5.10 21.91 19.73
N VAL A 306 -5.61 20.80 20.22
CA VAL A 306 -6.42 19.86 19.46
C VAL A 306 -7.80 19.85 20.04
N VAL A 307 -8.79 20.15 19.21
CA VAL A 307 -10.20 20.03 19.57
C VAL A 307 -10.66 18.62 19.25
N SER A 308 -11.17 17.93 20.26
CA SER A 308 -11.70 16.57 20.11
C SER A 308 -13.11 16.48 20.71
N SER A 309 -13.89 15.52 20.23
CA SER A 309 -15.18 15.21 20.86
C SER A 309 -14.93 14.48 22.18
N CYS A 310 -15.61 14.94 23.24
CA CYS A 310 -15.53 14.37 24.57
C CYS A 310 -16.91 14.32 25.21
N ASN A 311 -17.05 13.68 26.39
CA ASN A 311 -18.30 13.58 27.15
C ASN A 311 -19.48 13.16 26.26
N CYS A 312 -19.25 12.21 25.34
CA CYS A 312 -20.27 11.75 24.43
C CYS A 312 -21.38 11.04 25.19
N LYS A 313 -22.63 11.52 25.04
CA LYS A 313 -23.83 10.93 25.63
C LYS A 313 -24.73 10.42 24.54
N PHE A 314 -25.20 9.19 24.73
CA PHE A 314 -26.22 8.61 23.86
C PHE A 314 -27.58 9.21 24.24
N HIS A 315 -28.22 9.83 23.27
CA HIS A 315 -29.60 10.29 23.40
C HIS A 315 -30.54 9.28 22.74
N TRP A 316 -31.64 9.06 23.42
CA TRP A 316 -32.70 8.15 22.96
C TRP A 316 -33.05 8.45 21.50
N CYS A 317 -33.22 7.39 20.72
CA CYS A 317 -33.43 7.43 19.27
C CYS A 317 -32.18 7.77 18.45
N CYS A 318 -31.04 7.01 18.67
CA CYS A 318 -29.95 6.84 17.72
C CYS A 318 -29.02 8.06 17.50
N THR A 319 -28.99 9.06 18.38
CA THR A 319 -28.08 10.19 18.29
C THR A 319 -27.05 10.20 19.41
N VAL A 320 -25.78 10.42 19.05
CA VAL A 320 -24.70 10.66 20.00
C VAL A 320 -24.38 12.15 19.97
N LYS A 321 -24.52 12.83 21.12
CA LYS A 321 -24.09 14.21 21.30
C LYS A 321 -22.82 14.25 22.13
N CYS A 322 -21.81 14.94 21.61
CA CYS A 322 -20.53 15.11 22.27
C CYS A 322 -20.23 16.59 22.49
N ASP A 323 -19.58 16.89 23.60
CA ASP A 323 -18.97 18.21 23.82
C ASP A 323 -17.68 18.34 23.01
N LYS A 324 -17.27 19.58 22.77
CA LYS A 324 -15.96 19.89 22.19
C LYS A 324 -14.97 20.21 23.30
N CYS A 325 -13.97 19.36 23.49
CA CYS A 325 -12.90 19.60 24.46
C CYS A 325 -11.62 20.01 23.74
N THR A 326 -10.98 21.06 24.26
CA THR A 326 -9.66 21.49 23.78
C THR A 326 -8.59 20.89 24.69
N GLN A 327 -7.65 20.19 24.09
CA GLN A 327 -6.50 19.59 24.78
C GLN A 327 -5.22 20.09 24.16
N VAL A 328 -4.26 20.54 24.98
CA VAL A 328 -2.91 20.89 24.52
C VAL A 328 -2.07 19.62 24.38
N VAL A 329 -1.66 19.33 23.17
CA VAL A 329 -0.82 18.16 22.85
C VAL A 329 0.54 18.62 22.39
N THR A 330 1.58 17.97 22.90
CA THR A 330 2.96 18.19 22.45
C THR A 330 3.26 17.31 21.26
N LYS A 331 3.65 17.92 20.12
CA LYS A 331 4.06 17.24 18.91
C LYS A 331 5.50 17.59 18.52
N TYR A 332 6.17 16.66 17.86
CA TYR A 332 7.57 16.79 17.46
C TYR A 332 7.69 16.81 15.93
N TYR A 333 8.50 17.74 15.41
CA TYR A 333 8.66 17.98 13.97
C TYR A 333 10.12 18.03 13.57
N CYS A 334 10.43 17.56 12.36
CA CYS A 334 11.75 17.70 11.76
C CYS A 334 11.98 19.12 11.25
N ALA A 335 13.04 19.79 11.67
CA ALA A 335 13.39 21.14 11.22
C ALA A 335 14.88 21.24 10.84
N ARG A 336 15.23 22.16 9.96
CA ARG A 336 16.64 22.42 9.63
C ARG A 336 17.41 22.85 10.85
N LYS A 337 18.65 22.44 10.94
CA LYS A 337 19.60 23.00 11.91
C LYS A 337 19.77 24.48 11.53
N GLN A 338 19.50 25.38 12.47
CA GLN A 338 19.85 26.78 12.26
C GLN A 338 21.35 26.86 12.02
N GLY A 339 21.76 27.32 10.86
CA GLY A 339 23.16 27.52 10.55
C GLY A 339 23.75 28.44 11.61
N GLY A 340 24.74 27.95 12.38
CA GLY A 340 25.54 28.81 13.21
C GLY A 340 26.13 29.89 12.30
N ARG A 341 25.90 31.16 12.62
CA ARG A 341 26.63 32.27 11.99
C ARG A 341 28.11 31.89 12.09
N LYS A 342 28.76 31.65 10.96
CA LYS A 342 30.22 31.54 10.93
C LYS A 342 30.74 32.83 11.60
N PRO A 343 31.62 32.75 12.60
CA PRO A 343 32.21 33.94 13.18
C PRO A 343 32.90 34.69 12.04
N HIS A 344 32.54 35.96 11.86
CA HIS A 344 33.15 36.88 10.92
C HIS A 344 34.65 36.91 11.27
N ASN A 345 35.47 36.31 10.41
CA ASN A 345 36.91 36.34 10.54
C ASN A 345 37.33 37.80 10.34
N LYS A 346 37.53 38.54 11.42
CA LYS A 346 38.17 39.87 11.39
C LYS A 346 39.56 39.68 10.82
N THR A 347 39.72 39.89 9.54
CA THR A 347 41.02 40.02 8.88
C THR A 347 41.77 41.17 9.55
N LYS A 348 42.77 40.84 10.39
CA LYS A 348 43.78 41.77 10.89
C LYS A 348 44.51 42.30 9.67
N ARG A 349 44.23 43.52 9.29
CA ARG A 349 45.07 44.35 8.43
C ARG A 349 46.41 44.54 9.18
N ARG A 350 47.45 43.81 8.82
CA ARG A 350 48.85 44.13 9.15
C ARG A 350 49.26 45.34 8.30
N HIS A 351 49.35 46.49 8.92
CA HIS A 351 50.12 47.64 8.38
C HIS A 351 51.57 47.17 8.27
N ARG A 352 52.03 47.07 7.05
CA ARG A 352 53.47 46.96 6.73
C ARG A 352 54.01 48.40 6.63
N ALA A 353 54.65 48.86 7.70
CA ALA A 353 55.43 50.07 7.64
C ALA A 353 56.64 49.84 6.73
N GLN A 354 56.76 50.66 5.69
CA GLN A 354 58.00 50.81 4.92
C GLN A 354 59.02 51.57 5.77
N ARG A 355 60.20 51.03 5.89
CA ARG A 355 61.43 51.76 6.19
C ARG A 355 62.38 51.44 5.06
N HIS A 356 62.92 52.53 4.51
CA HIS A 356 64.11 52.79 3.70
C HIS A 356 64.83 51.62 3.06
#